data_d4d3ac211b85c1378106888bdb8158c8
#
_entry.id   d4d3ac211b85c1378106888bdb8158c8
#
_cell.length_a   1.000
_cell.length_b   1.000
_cell.length_c   1.000
_cell.angle_alpha   90.00
_cell.angle_beta   90.00
_cell.angle_gamma   90.00
#
_symmetry.space_group_name_H-M   'P 1'
#
loop_
_entity.id
_entity.type
_entity.pdbx_description
1 polymer ?
#
loop_
_entity_poly.entity_id
_entity_poly.type
_entity_poly.pdbx_seq_one_letter_code
_entity_poly.pdbx_strand_id
1 'polypeptide(L)'
;MGEADYHIGRIIDFIQRIGELDNTLVIVVLGDNGASGEGDSTGLMNSTPEKNKAYIEEELKKYDHYGDERTLPFYPAGWAQACNTPFRYYKKWPDYEGGTHDGLIVFYPKGIVDKGGIRTQYTHCTDILPTTIELTGSTVPQVIDGYPQTEISGTSFAYAVTSKDNNVKDRKTFQYYELNSSYALYKDGWKVQFPNGAVNGLRAGIYPDTGVHLYNLKKDFNESKDLAAKYPAKVNEMLKEFDDYAWKHNIYPLKNGKVNIDPNYPSKLRPHYDVFVGARDFGEYPFFEGTGGRPYTLTVYIDKPGTSGVLISQKEYALYVLDGKLVYGSSTGEKLVADRPLPSGESVVKVVADHKGKKSTISLYIDDVMVGSKEFSTKINAPGRSNAIQVGRQWGVPVNDDYESPFMFNGKIFKASIDIQM
;
A
#
# COMPACT_ATOMS: atom_id res chain seq x y z
N MET A 1 3.25 16.87 17.47
CA MET A 1 4.29 17.51 16.62
C MET A 1 5.53 17.85 17.43
N GLY A 2 5.48 18.70 18.49
CA GLY A 2 6.66 19.09 19.26
C GLY A 2 7.48 17.93 19.86
N GLU A 3 6.83 16.89 20.35
CA GLU A 3 7.52 15.69 20.87
C GLU A 3 8.25 14.92 19.77
N ALA A 4 7.61 14.77 18.61
CA ALA A 4 8.27 14.13 17.45
C ALA A 4 9.49 14.94 16.97
N ASP A 5 9.36 16.26 16.89
CA ASP A 5 10.44 17.18 16.55
C ASP A 5 11.61 17.07 17.54
N TYR A 6 11.32 17.06 18.83
CA TYR A 6 12.32 16.85 19.89
C TYR A 6 13.07 15.55 19.72
N HIS A 7 12.38 14.45 19.43
CA HIS A 7 13.03 13.14 19.27
C HIS A 7 13.83 13.04 17.96
N ILE A 8 13.39 13.69 16.87
CA ILE A 8 14.17 13.82 15.65
C ILE A 8 15.47 14.58 15.96
N GLY A 9 15.37 15.70 16.69
CA GLY A 9 16.53 16.46 17.14
C GLY A 9 17.54 15.61 17.92
N ARG A 10 17.09 14.75 18.83
CA ARG A 10 17.97 13.83 19.58
C ARG A 10 18.74 12.87 18.67
N ILE A 11 18.14 12.38 17.59
CA ILE A 11 18.82 11.51 16.60
C ILE A 11 19.90 12.30 15.88
N ILE A 12 19.59 13.53 15.44
CA ILE A 12 20.54 14.41 14.76
C ILE A 12 21.72 14.77 15.69
N ASP A 13 21.45 15.12 16.95
CA ASP A 13 22.47 15.38 17.96
C ASP A 13 23.38 14.19 18.23
N PHE A 14 22.81 12.97 18.20
CA PHE A 14 23.61 11.77 18.34
C PHE A 14 24.56 11.59 17.15
N ILE A 15 24.07 11.75 15.92
CA ILE A 15 24.89 11.65 14.70
C ILE A 15 26.00 12.70 14.71
N GLN A 16 25.69 13.91 15.18
CA GLN A 16 26.69 14.98 15.34
C GLN A 16 27.76 14.61 16.37
N ARG A 17 27.36 14.05 17.53
CA ARG A 17 28.30 13.66 18.59
C ARG A 17 29.28 12.56 18.17
N ILE A 18 28.87 11.65 17.30
CA ILE A 18 29.76 10.63 16.75
C ILE A 18 30.59 11.12 15.56
N GLY A 19 30.45 12.38 15.16
CA GLY A 19 31.23 13.01 14.09
C GLY A 19 30.81 12.67 12.66
N GLU A 20 29.61 12.08 12.47
CA GLU A 20 29.14 11.60 11.17
C GLU A 20 28.12 12.51 10.49
N LEU A 21 27.72 13.63 11.12
CA LEU A 21 26.64 14.47 10.58
C LEU A 21 26.96 15.04 9.20
N ASP A 22 28.20 15.46 8.96
CA ASP A 22 28.62 15.99 7.65
C ASP A 22 28.54 14.95 6.52
N ASN A 23 28.64 13.66 6.87
CA ASN A 23 28.57 12.54 5.94
C ASN A 23 27.20 11.86 5.92
N THR A 24 26.19 12.44 6.55
CA THR A 24 24.85 11.88 6.66
C THR A 24 23.86 12.65 5.82
N LEU A 25 23.12 11.95 4.96
CA LEU A 25 21.92 12.46 4.29
C LEU A 25 20.73 12.29 5.23
N VAL A 26 20.12 13.41 5.63
CA VAL A 26 18.89 13.41 6.44
C VAL A 26 17.74 13.90 5.57
N ILE A 27 16.69 13.09 5.47
CA ILE A 27 15.45 13.44 4.77
C ILE A 27 14.31 13.34 5.79
N VAL A 28 13.62 14.45 6.00
CA VAL A 28 12.45 14.52 6.88
C VAL A 28 11.20 14.76 6.02
N VAL A 29 10.29 13.81 6.03
CA VAL A 29 8.98 13.93 5.38
C VAL A 29 7.97 14.32 6.47
N LEU A 30 7.34 15.49 6.34
CA LEU A 30 6.45 16.04 7.35
C LEU A 30 5.00 15.50 7.25
N GLY A 31 4.85 14.30 6.79
CA GLY A 31 3.62 13.62 6.45
C GLY A 31 3.74 13.04 5.05
N ASP A 32 2.70 12.35 4.60
CA ASP A 32 2.67 11.70 3.27
C ASP A 32 1.31 11.84 2.60
N ASN A 33 0.30 12.29 3.32
CA ASN A 33 -1.09 12.28 2.86
C ASN A 33 -1.99 13.37 3.48
N GLY A 34 -1.39 14.44 3.95
CA GLY A 34 -2.08 15.56 4.56
C GLY A 34 -2.60 15.30 5.99
N ALA A 35 -3.16 16.33 6.59
CA ALA A 35 -3.70 16.27 7.95
C ALA A 35 -4.92 15.34 8.04
N SER A 36 -5.06 14.61 9.16
CA SER A 36 -6.14 13.62 9.32
C SER A 36 -7.47 14.28 9.70
N GLY A 37 -8.48 14.16 8.84
CA GLY A 37 -9.86 14.57 9.14
C GLY A 37 -10.72 13.46 9.80
N GLU A 38 -10.10 12.45 10.40
CA GLU A 38 -10.80 11.25 10.91
C GLU A 38 -11.64 11.51 12.17
N GLY A 39 -11.43 12.64 12.83
CA GLY A 39 -12.30 13.13 13.91
C GLY A 39 -13.68 13.62 13.44
N ASP A 40 -13.95 13.60 12.12
CA ASP A 40 -15.22 14.03 11.53
C ASP A 40 -15.54 15.53 11.81
N SER A 41 -16.81 15.89 12.01
CA SER A 41 -17.19 17.30 12.22
C SER A 41 -16.88 17.82 13.64
N THR A 42 -16.84 16.95 14.64
CA THR A 42 -16.74 17.32 16.06
C THR A 42 -15.44 16.96 16.74
N GLY A 43 -14.60 16.14 16.11
CA GLY A 43 -13.46 15.50 16.76
C GLY A 43 -13.85 14.27 17.57
N LEU A 44 -12.86 13.51 17.99
CA LEU A 44 -13.03 12.31 18.81
C LEU A 44 -11.89 12.25 19.84
N MET A 45 -12.18 11.87 21.08
CA MET A 45 -11.16 11.57 22.11
C MET A 45 -10.73 10.09 22.07
N ASN A 46 -11.55 9.23 21.47
CA ASN A 46 -11.28 7.82 21.20
C ASN A 46 -11.97 7.39 19.91
N SER A 47 -11.50 6.35 19.29
CA SER A 47 -11.95 5.87 17.96
C SER A 47 -13.34 5.22 17.90
N THR A 48 -14.19 5.40 18.89
CA THR A 48 -15.53 4.81 18.93
C THR A 48 -16.59 5.66 18.21
N PRO A 49 -17.51 5.03 17.46
CA PRO A 49 -18.32 5.71 16.46
C PRO A 49 -19.66 6.28 16.92
N GLU A 50 -20.02 6.26 18.18
CA GLU A 50 -21.32 6.76 18.64
C GLU A 50 -21.29 8.28 18.86
N LYS A 51 -21.76 9.02 17.87
CA LYS A 51 -21.77 10.48 17.84
C LYS A 51 -23.13 11.06 18.22
N ASN A 52 -23.57 10.81 19.44
CA ASN A 52 -24.74 11.48 19.99
C ASN A 52 -24.34 12.54 21.04
N LYS A 53 -25.31 13.31 21.49
CA LYS A 53 -25.07 14.38 22.48
C LYS A 53 -24.44 13.83 23.78
N ALA A 54 -24.90 12.66 24.26
CA ALA A 54 -24.36 12.01 25.43
C ALA A 54 -22.89 11.62 25.28
N TYR A 55 -22.49 11.19 24.07
CA TYR A 55 -21.10 10.90 23.75
C TYR A 55 -20.21 12.14 23.90
N ILE A 56 -20.64 13.29 23.38
CA ILE A 56 -19.87 14.54 23.49
C ILE A 56 -19.71 14.96 24.96
N GLU A 57 -20.75 14.83 25.78
CA GLU A 57 -20.69 15.12 27.19
C GLU A 57 -19.72 14.20 27.95
N GLU A 58 -19.67 12.92 27.60
CA GLU A 58 -18.71 11.96 28.18
C GLU A 58 -17.27 12.25 27.73
N GLU A 59 -17.08 12.64 26.47
CA GLU A 59 -15.77 13.03 25.95
C GLU A 59 -15.22 14.29 26.62
N LEU A 60 -16.07 15.28 26.90
CA LEU A 60 -15.70 16.49 27.63
C LEU A 60 -15.21 16.20 29.07
N LYS A 61 -15.67 15.15 29.71
CA LYS A 61 -15.16 14.72 31.03
C LYS A 61 -13.72 14.23 31.00
N LYS A 62 -13.22 13.87 29.81
CA LYS A 62 -11.84 13.41 29.57
C LYS A 62 -10.91 14.54 29.15
N TYR A 63 -11.35 15.78 29.18
CA TYR A 63 -10.59 16.92 28.68
C TYR A 63 -9.18 17.03 29.28
N ASP A 64 -9.06 16.80 30.60
CA ASP A 64 -7.78 16.84 31.32
C ASP A 64 -6.84 15.66 30.97
N HIS A 65 -7.37 14.67 30.22
CA HIS A 65 -6.65 13.47 29.77
C HIS A 65 -6.25 13.54 28.31
N TYR A 66 -6.45 14.68 27.67
CA TYR A 66 -6.15 14.86 26.26
C TYR A 66 -4.65 14.69 25.98
N GLY A 67 -4.30 13.63 25.26
CA GLY A 67 -2.91 13.31 24.87
C GLY A 67 -2.17 12.40 25.83
N ASP A 68 -2.80 11.88 26.90
CA ASP A 68 -2.25 10.81 27.75
C ASP A 68 -2.70 9.42 27.26
N GLU A 69 -2.25 8.35 27.95
CA GLU A 69 -2.54 6.96 27.58
C GLU A 69 -4.02 6.56 27.63
N ARG A 70 -4.89 7.40 28.17
CA ARG A 70 -6.33 7.18 28.28
C ARG A 70 -7.10 7.69 27.08
N THR A 71 -6.47 8.41 26.18
CA THR A 71 -7.12 9.00 25.01
C THR A 71 -6.35 8.75 23.73
N LEU A 72 -7.07 8.54 22.64
CA LEU A 72 -6.55 8.49 21.28
C LEU A 72 -7.28 9.56 20.45
N PRO A 73 -6.87 10.82 20.58
CA PRO A 73 -7.63 11.93 20.03
C PRO A 73 -7.49 12.06 18.53
N PHE A 74 -8.61 12.35 17.89
CA PHE A 74 -8.68 12.78 16.50
C PHE A 74 -9.31 14.16 16.43
N TYR A 75 -8.61 15.13 15.88
CA TYR A 75 -9.17 16.48 15.72
C TYR A 75 -10.21 16.54 14.60
N PRO A 76 -11.14 17.52 14.64
CA PRO A 76 -12.19 17.65 13.63
C PRO A 76 -11.64 17.93 12.23
N ALA A 77 -12.41 17.54 11.21
CA ALA A 77 -12.08 17.76 9.80
C ALA A 77 -11.84 19.24 9.46
N GLY A 78 -12.52 20.18 10.14
CA GLY A 78 -12.26 21.60 9.98
C GLY A 78 -10.84 22.02 10.36
N TRP A 79 -10.27 21.40 11.40
CA TRP A 79 -8.86 21.62 11.75
C TRP A 79 -7.91 20.94 10.77
N ALA A 80 -8.27 19.75 10.25
CA ALA A 80 -7.49 19.13 9.19
C ALA A 80 -7.40 20.04 7.96
N GLN A 81 -8.52 20.63 7.55
CA GLN A 81 -8.55 21.60 6.46
C GLN A 81 -7.71 22.86 6.79
N ALA A 82 -7.82 23.39 8.01
CA ALA A 82 -7.06 24.56 8.44
C ALA A 82 -5.54 24.31 8.41
N CYS A 83 -5.09 23.12 8.84
CA CYS A 83 -3.68 22.73 8.81
C CYS A 83 -3.13 22.53 7.39
N ASN A 84 -3.99 22.26 6.41
CA ASN A 84 -3.57 22.05 5.01
C ASN A 84 -3.71 23.30 4.14
N THR A 85 -4.17 24.43 4.68
CA THR A 85 -4.27 25.67 3.87
C THR A 85 -2.90 26.08 3.30
N PRO A 86 -2.86 26.55 2.06
CA PRO A 86 -4.00 26.96 1.19
C PRO A 86 -4.59 25.85 0.30
N PHE A 87 -4.19 24.61 0.51
CA PHE A 87 -4.67 23.49 -0.30
C PHE A 87 -6.09 23.06 0.10
N ARG A 88 -6.81 22.49 -0.85
CA ARG A 88 -8.17 21.96 -0.62
C ARG A 88 -8.09 20.57 -0.03
N TYR A 89 -8.99 20.26 0.90
CA TYR A 89 -9.14 18.99 1.57
C TYR A 89 -7.91 18.58 2.42
N TYR A 90 -7.82 17.27 2.72
CA TYR A 90 -6.90 16.70 3.70
C TYR A 90 -6.75 15.20 3.43
N LYS A 91 -6.14 14.44 4.31
CA LYS A 91 -5.94 12.99 4.21
C LYS A 91 -7.17 12.25 3.65
N LYS A 92 -6.96 11.28 2.79
CA LYS A 92 -7.93 10.48 2.02
C LYS A 92 -8.45 11.12 0.72
N TRP A 93 -7.95 12.29 0.36
CA TRP A 93 -8.26 12.95 -0.90
C TRP A 93 -7.02 12.92 -1.83
N PRO A 94 -6.73 11.76 -2.48
CA PRO A 94 -5.51 11.59 -3.26
C PRO A 94 -5.49 12.44 -4.53
N ASP A 95 -6.65 12.87 -4.95
CA ASP A 95 -6.90 13.72 -6.10
C ASP A 95 -6.61 15.21 -5.84
N TYR A 96 -6.64 15.66 -4.58
CA TYR A 96 -6.38 17.06 -4.21
C TYR A 96 -5.04 17.26 -3.52
N GLU A 97 -4.45 18.45 -3.70
CA GLU A 97 -3.16 18.80 -3.08
C GLU A 97 -3.19 18.73 -1.55
N GLY A 98 -4.32 19.02 -0.89
CA GLY A 98 -4.42 18.89 0.57
C GLY A 98 -4.31 17.45 1.09
N GLY A 99 -4.46 16.47 0.23
CA GLY A 99 -4.26 15.05 0.57
C GLY A 99 -2.93 14.47 0.08
N THR A 100 -2.11 15.26 -0.63
CA THR A 100 -0.88 14.76 -1.27
C THR A 100 0.31 15.71 -1.20
N HIS A 101 0.11 16.97 -0.86
CA HIS A 101 1.17 17.98 -0.84
C HIS A 101 1.65 18.22 0.59
N ASP A 102 2.75 17.59 0.94
CA ASP A 102 3.36 17.64 2.26
C ASP A 102 4.77 18.23 2.19
N GLY A 103 5.27 18.72 3.34
CA GLY A 103 6.59 19.32 3.43
C GLY A 103 7.70 18.27 3.41
N LEU A 104 8.78 18.58 2.69
CA LEU A 104 10.00 17.78 2.63
C LEU A 104 11.20 18.65 3.03
N ILE A 105 12.00 18.15 3.97
CA ILE A 105 13.28 18.76 4.35
C ILE A 105 14.42 17.83 3.96
N VAL A 106 15.42 18.36 3.28
CA VAL A 106 16.63 17.62 2.95
C VAL A 106 17.83 18.34 3.56
N PHE A 107 18.58 17.61 4.37
CA PHE A 107 19.83 18.10 4.94
C PHE A 107 20.97 17.15 4.53
N TYR A 108 21.97 17.69 3.84
CA TYR A 108 23.13 16.94 3.37
C TYR A 108 24.33 17.90 3.24
N PRO A 109 25.12 18.11 4.28
CA PRO A 109 26.19 19.14 4.30
C PRO A 109 27.22 19.00 3.18
N LYS A 110 27.57 17.77 2.80
CA LYS A 110 28.54 17.51 1.70
C LYS A 110 28.00 17.83 0.31
N GLY A 111 26.70 17.77 0.09
CA GLY A 111 26.12 17.88 -1.25
C GLY A 111 25.28 19.13 -1.48
N ILE A 112 24.68 19.73 -0.45
CA ILE A 112 23.86 20.92 -0.56
C ILE A 112 24.74 22.18 -0.55
N VAL A 113 24.71 22.90 -1.64
CA VAL A 113 25.48 24.15 -1.79
C VAL A 113 24.66 25.39 -1.42
N ASP A 114 23.34 25.33 -1.60
CA ASP A 114 22.39 26.42 -1.27
C ASP A 114 21.66 26.07 0.04
N LYS A 115 22.32 26.37 1.17
CA LYS A 115 21.83 26.06 2.51
C LYS A 115 20.62 26.93 2.86
N GLY A 116 19.51 26.29 3.27
CA GLY A 116 18.23 26.95 3.55
C GLY A 116 17.46 27.35 2.29
N GLY A 117 17.88 26.93 1.12
CA GLY A 117 17.18 27.19 -0.14
C GLY A 117 15.85 26.46 -0.23
N ILE A 118 14.85 27.13 -0.80
CA ILE A 118 13.53 26.54 -1.08
C ILE A 118 13.54 25.98 -2.49
N ARG A 119 12.94 24.81 -2.65
CA ARG A 119 12.76 24.11 -3.92
C ARG A 119 11.28 23.90 -4.19
N THR A 120 10.86 24.13 -5.44
CA THR A 120 9.46 24.01 -5.87
C THR A 120 9.28 22.97 -6.98
N GLN A 121 10.33 22.20 -7.26
CA GLN A 121 10.29 21.11 -8.22
C GLN A 121 9.33 20.03 -7.73
N TYR A 122 8.54 19.50 -8.66
CA TYR A 122 7.56 18.46 -8.33
C TYR A 122 8.26 17.17 -7.90
N THR A 123 7.96 16.67 -6.72
CA THR A 123 8.53 15.45 -6.15
C THR A 123 7.44 14.55 -5.58
N HIS A 124 7.75 13.30 -5.36
CA HIS A 124 6.85 12.30 -4.77
C HIS A 124 7.65 11.39 -3.83
N CYS A 125 7.00 10.73 -2.87
CA CYS A 125 7.69 9.84 -1.92
C CYS A 125 8.45 8.69 -2.60
N THR A 126 8.02 8.23 -3.78
CA THR A 126 8.77 7.25 -4.58
C THR A 126 10.12 7.75 -5.07
N ASP A 127 10.34 9.07 -5.08
CA ASP A 127 11.56 9.71 -5.56
C ASP A 127 12.67 9.72 -4.51
N ILE A 128 12.36 9.43 -3.26
CA ILE A 128 13.32 9.40 -2.15
C ILE A 128 14.38 8.34 -2.40
N LEU A 129 13.98 7.12 -2.76
CA LEU A 129 14.93 6.03 -2.99
C LEU A 129 15.93 6.33 -4.10
N PRO A 130 15.53 6.67 -5.35
CA PRO A 130 16.49 6.99 -6.41
C PRO A 130 17.34 8.22 -6.09
N THR A 131 16.81 9.20 -5.34
CA THR A 131 17.59 10.35 -4.88
C THR A 131 18.66 9.94 -3.87
N THR A 132 18.32 9.09 -2.92
CA THR A 132 19.28 8.56 -1.94
C THR A 132 20.40 7.79 -2.65
N ILE A 133 20.06 6.93 -3.60
CA ILE A 133 21.03 6.16 -4.39
C ILE A 133 21.99 7.10 -5.13
N GLU A 134 21.47 8.11 -5.83
CA GLU A 134 22.28 9.07 -6.58
C GLU A 134 23.18 9.89 -5.67
N LEU A 135 22.69 10.41 -4.53
CA LEU A 135 23.45 11.25 -3.61
C LEU A 135 24.51 10.47 -2.82
N THR A 136 24.27 9.20 -2.54
CA THR A 136 25.22 8.35 -1.80
C THR A 136 26.18 7.58 -2.71
N GLY A 137 25.95 7.59 -4.03
CA GLY A 137 26.73 6.78 -4.99
C GLY A 137 26.51 5.27 -4.84
N SER A 138 25.39 4.87 -4.21
CA SER A 138 25.03 3.46 -4.03
C SER A 138 24.55 2.84 -5.36
N THR A 139 24.61 1.52 -5.43
CA THR A 139 24.09 0.77 -6.58
C THR A 139 22.91 -0.09 -6.17
N VAL A 140 21.96 -0.26 -7.07
CA VAL A 140 20.79 -1.14 -6.88
C VAL A 140 21.11 -2.49 -7.48
N PRO A 141 21.08 -3.58 -6.70
CA PRO A 141 21.22 -4.91 -7.26
C PRO A 141 20.03 -5.24 -8.16
N GLN A 142 20.30 -5.84 -9.33
CA GLN A 142 19.26 -6.31 -10.25
C GLN A 142 18.54 -7.54 -9.73
N VAL A 143 19.20 -8.31 -8.88
CA VAL A 143 18.70 -9.54 -8.27
C VAL A 143 19.09 -9.54 -6.79
N ILE A 144 18.12 -9.81 -5.92
CA ILE A 144 18.33 -10.01 -4.47
C ILE A 144 17.84 -11.40 -4.12
N ASP A 145 18.71 -12.21 -3.51
CA ASP A 145 18.41 -13.60 -3.11
C ASP A 145 17.82 -14.48 -4.22
N GLY A 146 18.25 -14.23 -5.48
CA GLY A 146 17.77 -14.94 -6.66
C GLY A 146 16.49 -14.35 -7.28
N TYR A 147 15.90 -13.30 -6.70
CA TYR A 147 14.69 -12.66 -7.22
C TYR A 147 15.04 -11.40 -8.02
N PRO A 148 14.60 -11.31 -9.28
CA PRO A 148 14.71 -10.08 -10.05
C PRO A 148 13.99 -8.93 -9.35
N GLN A 149 14.63 -7.78 -9.25
CA GLN A 149 14.02 -6.61 -8.64
C GLN A 149 13.12 -5.88 -9.61
N THR A 150 12.03 -5.33 -9.10
CA THR A 150 11.15 -4.43 -9.87
C THR A 150 11.87 -3.12 -10.18
N GLU A 151 11.58 -2.55 -11.33
CA GLU A 151 12.09 -1.22 -11.70
C GLU A 151 11.69 -0.16 -10.67
N ILE A 152 12.63 0.71 -10.32
CA ILE A 152 12.35 1.86 -9.44
C ILE A 152 11.54 2.88 -10.23
N SER A 153 10.30 3.12 -9.82
CA SER A 153 9.38 4.02 -10.52
C SER A 153 9.57 5.51 -10.20
N GLY A 154 10.39 5.85 -9.22
CA GLY A 154 10.67 7.23 -8.81
C GLY A 154 11.65 7.95 -9.74
N THR A 155 11.63 9.27 -9.70
CA THR A 155 12.57 10.15 -10.41
C THR A 155 13.45 10.88 -9.40
N SER A 156 14.77 10.70 -9.45
CA SER A 156 15.68 11.37 -8.52
C SER A 156 15.55 12.90 -8.61
N PHE A 157 15.44 13.56 -7.45
CA PHE A 157 15.50 15.01 -7.30
C PHE A 157 16.87 15.51 -6.79
N ALA A 158 17.90 14.68 -6.83
CA ALA A 158 19.25 15.08 -6.45
C ALA A 158 19.72 16.35 -7.19
N TYR A 159 19.35 16.47 -8.46
CA TYR A 159 19.63 17.67 -9.27
C TYR A 159 19.09 18.98 -8.66
N ALA A 160 17.93 18.94 -8.01
CA ALA A 160 17.33 20.09 -7.37
C ALA A 160 18.01 20.40 -6.02
N VAL A 161 18.40 19.35 -5.29
CA VAL A 161 19.07 19.46 -3.97
C VAL A 161 20.48 20.04 -4.12
N THR A 162 21.22 19.61 -5.14
CA THR A 162 22.63 19.99 -5.35
C THR A 162 22.80 21.26 -6.19
N SER A 163 21.73 21.79 -6.81
CA SER A 163 21.78 23.01 -7.61
C SER A 163 21.87 24.27 -6.76
N LYS A 164 22.58 25.28 -7.26
CA LYS A 164 22.51 26.66 -6.78
C LYS A 164 21.30 27.42 -7.31
N ASP A 165 20.71 26.93 -8.40
CA ASP A 165 19.54 27.54 -9.04
C ASP A 165 18.25 26.94 -8.48
N ASN A 166 17.44 27.78 -7.81
CA ASN A 166 16.15 27.39 -7.26
C ASN A 166 15.13 27.06 -8.34
N ASN A 167 15.34 27.55 -9.57
CA ASN A 167 14.43 27.37 -10.70
C ASN A 167 14.92 26.30 -11.69
N VAL A 168 15.84 25.42 -11.27
CA VAL A 168 16.27 24.32 -12.11
C VAL A 168 15.06 23.52 -12.62
N LYS A 169 15.08 23.17 -13.92
CA LYS A 169 13.93 22.54 -14.58
C LYS A 169 13.56 21.19 -13.94
N ASP A 170 12.26 21.00 -13.72
CA ASP A 170 11.72 19.72 -13.26
C ASP A 170 12.17 18.56 -14.15
N ARG A 171 12.60 17.47 -13.53
CA ARG A 171 12.84 16.17 -14.22
C ARG A 171 11.62 15.27 -14.12
N LYS A 172 10.85 15.39 -13.05
CA LYS A 172 9.62 14.62 -12.88
C LYS A 172 8.50 15.24 -13.70
N THR A 173 8.04 14.49 -14.69
CA THR A 173 7.00 14.94 -15.63
C THR A 173 5.67 14.23 -15.45
N PHE A 174 5.64 13.15 -14.68
CA PHE A 174 4.47 12.29 -14.53
C PHE A 174 4.37 11.74 -13.10
N GLN A 175 3.16 11.77 -12.52
CA GLN A 175 2.83 11.10 -11.27
C GLN A 175 1.33 10.80 -11.21
N TYR A 176 0.97 9.56 -10.90
CA TYR A 176 -0.41 9.20 -10.61
C TYR A 176 -0.68 9.15 -9.11
N TYR A 177 -1.96 9.29 -8.77
CA TYR A 177 -2.50 9.12 -7.42
C TYR A 177 -3.78 8.32 -7.51
N GLU A 178 -4.01 7.39 -6.58
CA GLU A 178 -5.27 6.66 -6.48
C GLU A 178 -5.49 6.22 -5.03
N LEU A 179 -6.69 6.41 -4.54
CA LEU A 179 -7.19 5.84 -3.29
C LEU A 179 -8.71 5.74 -3.34
N ASN A 180 -9.26 4.55 -3.09
CA ASN A 180 -10.70 4.33 -3.04
C ASN A 180 -11.44 4.79 -4.30
N SER A 181 -10.83 4.62 -5.46
CA SER A 181 -11.33 5.04 -6.78
C SER A 181 -11.41 6.55 -7.03
N SER A 182 -10.95 7.40 -6.11
CA SER A 182 -10.55 8.76 -6.45
C SER A 182 -9.15 8.72 -7.03
N TYR A 183 -8.91 9.42 -8.12
CA TYR A 183 -7.59 9.42 -8.73
C TYR A 183 -7.23 10.77 -9.35
N ALA A 184 -5.94 10.98 -9.54
CA ALA A 184 -5.40 12.10 -10.27
C ALA A 184 -4.16 11.70 -11.07
N LEU A 185 -3.90 12.45 -12.12
CA LEU A 185 -2.67 12.39 -12.88
C LEU A 185 -2.05 13.78 -12.98
N TYR A 186 -0.81 13.89 -12.48
CA TYR A 186 0.06 15.03 -12.76
C TYR A 186 0.86 14.77 -14.03
N LYS A 187 0.89 15.74 -14.93
CA LYS A 187 1.73 15.73 -16.13
C LYS A 187 2.20 17.14 -16.48
N ASP A 188 3.53 17.37 -16.44
CA ASP A 188 4.18 18.62 -16.87
C ASP A 188 3.57 19.90 -16.27
N GLY A 189 3.16 19.84 -15.01
CA GLY A 189 2.54 20.96 -14.29
C GLY A 189 1.02 21.04 -14.45
N TRP A 190 0.40 20.16 -15.19
CA TRP A 190 -1.05 20.00 -15.23
C TRP A 190 -1.47 18.83 -14.34
N LYS A 191 -2.63 18.94 -13.71
CA LYS A 191 -3.22 17.87 -12.90
C LYS A 191 -4.68 17.69 -13.27
N VAL A 192 -5.02 16.51 -13.80
CA VAL A 192 -6.42 16.10 -13.95
C VAL A 192 -6.83 15.32 -12.70
N GLN A 193 -8.05 15.55 -12.23
CA GLN A 193 -8.59 14.93 -11.03
C GLN A 193 -9.92 14.26 -11.35
N PHE A 194 -10.14 13.12 -10.73
CA PHE A 194 -11.39 12.39 -10.78
C PHE A 194 -11.82 12.00 -9.35
N PRO A 195 -12.49 12.91 -8.63
CA PRO A 195 -12.95 12.64 -7.28
C PRO A 195 -14.09 11.61 -7.27
N ASN A 196 -13.95 10.59 -6.44
CA ASN A 196 -15.03 9.66 -6.15
C ASN A 196 -15.72 10.05 -4.83
N GLY A 197 -16.56 11.05 -4.91
CA GLY A 197 -17.24 11.62 -3.74
C GLY A 197 -18.08 10.64 -2.94
N ALA A 198 -18.54 9.54 -3.56
CA ALA A 198 -19.32 8.52 -2.86
C ALA A 198 -18.55 7.82 -1.73
N VAL A 199 -17.22 7.77 -1.82
CA VAL A 199 -16.39 7.12 -0.79
C VAL A 199 -15.83 8.13 0.21
N ASN A 200 -15.41 9.28 -0.27
CA ASN A 200 -14.73 10.28 0.56
C ASN A 200 -15.70 11.24 1.27
N GLY A 201 -16.82 11.60 0.63
CA GLY A 201 -17.78 12.57 1.17
C GLY A 201 -18.68 12.03 2.28
N LEU A 202 -18.97 10.73 2.28
CA LEU A 202 -19.90 10.12 3.26
C LEU A 202 -19.41 10.15 4.70
N ARG A 203 -18.09 10.20 4.92
CA ARG A 203 -17.52 10.21 6.28
C ARG A 203 -17.32 11.60 6.87
N ALA A 204 -17.24 12.62 6.05
CA ALA A 204 -16.88 13.96 6.50
C ALA A 204 -18.02 14.98 6.42
N GLY A 205 -19.22 14.58 5.99
CA GLY A 205 -20.33 15.52 5.76
C GLY A 205 -20.03 16.54 4.65
N ILE A 206 -19.00 16.31 3.86
CA ILE A 206 -18.60 17.15 2.74
C ILE A 206 -19.30 16.62 1.48
N TYR A 207 -19.85 17.52 0.68
CA TYR A 207 -20.56 17.17 -0.54
C TYR A 207 -19.63 16.45 -1.52
N PRO A 208 -20.07 15.32 -2.09
CA PRO A 208 -19.28 14.60 -3.06
C PRO A 208 -19.13 15.47 -4.31
N ASP A 209 -17.90 15.87 -4.55
CA ASP A 209 -17.50 16.36 -5.85
C ASP A 209 -17.33 15.12 -6.76
N THR A 210 -18.05 15.07 -7.85
CA THR A 210 -18.06 13.94 -8.80
C THR A 210 -17.69 14.35 -10.21
N GLY A 211 -17.28 15.61 -10.37
CA GLY A 211 -16.83 16.14 -11.65
C GLY A 211 -15.40 15.72 -11.99
N VAL A 212 -15.02 15.87 -13.24
CA VAL A 212 -13.62 15.83 -13.66
C VAL A 212 -13.09 17.24 -13.66
N HIS A 213 -11.94 17.47 -12.99
CA HIS A 213 -11.32 18.77 -12.87
C HIS A 213 -9.93 18.78 -13.51
N LEU A 214 -9.50 19.95 -13.95
CA LEU A 214 -8.18 20.18 -14.51
C LEU A 214 -7.55 21.46 -13.95
N TYR A 215 -6.36 21.34 -13.41
CA TYR A 215 -5.62 22.47 -12.87
C TYR A 215 -4.24 22.61 -13.51
N ASN A 216 -3.72 23.83 -13.51
CA ASN A 216 -2.32 24.10 -13.87
C ASN A 216 -1.55 24.50 -12.63
N LEU A 217 -0.91 23.54 -11.97
CA LEU A 217 -0.25 23.73 -10.68
C LEU A 217 0.91 24.73 -10.72
N LYS A 218 1.51 24.98 -11.88
CA LYS A 218 2.56 26.04 -12.04
C LYS A 218 2.02 27.45 -11.93
N LYS A 219 0.72 27.64 -12.14
CA LYS A 219 0.03 28.94 -12.08
C LYS A 219 -0.98 29.03 -10.97
N ASP A 220 -1.44 27.92 -10.48
CA ASP A 220 -2.54 27.76 -9.53
C ASP A 220 -2.24 26.54 -8.64
N PHE A 221 -1.21 26.68 -7.79
CA PHE A 221 -0.67 25.58 -6.98
C PHE A 221 -1.66 25.07 -5.92
N ASN A 222 -2.68 25.84 -5.59
CA ASN A 222 -3.71 25.51 -4.61
C ASN A 222 -5.05 25.07 -5.24
N GLU A 223 -5.07 24.80 -6.55
CA GLU A 223 -6.23 24.25 -7.26
C GLU A 223 -7.50 25.11 -7.11
N SER A 224 -7.37 26.43 -7.22
CA SER A 224 -8.45 27.38 -7.03
C SER A 224 -9.31 27.58 -8.28
N LYS A 225 -8.75 27.34 -9.48
CA LYS A 225 -9.40 27.61 -10.76
C LYS A 225 -9.45 26.37 -11.65
N ASP A 226 -10.60 25.74 -11.69
CA ASP A 226 -10.86 24.63 -12.60
C ASP A 226 -10.83 25.07 -14.07
N LEU A 227 -10.06 24.36 -14.86
CA LEU A 227 -9.84 24.59 -16.29
C LEU A 227 -10.43 23.49 -17.18
N ALA A 228 -11.14 22.49 -16.63
CA ALA A 228 -11.64 21.32 -17.38
C ALA A 228 -12.55 21.76 -18.54
N ALA A 229 -13.51 22.63 -18.30
CA ALA A 229 -14.41 23.13 -19.33
C ALA A 229 -13.68 23.91 -20.43
N LYS A 230 -12.54 24.56 -20.09
CA LYS A 230 -11.75 25.34 -21.04
C LYS A 230 -10.86 24.49 -21.92
N TYR A 231 -10.39 23.35 -21.41
CA TYR A 231 -9.42 22.48 -22.08
C TYR A 231 -9.89 21.01 -22.14
N PRO A 232 -11.07 20.71 -22.73
CA PRO A 232 -11.63 19.35 -22.72
C PRO A 232 -10.74 18.33 -23.46
N ALA A 233 -10.04 18.74 -24.51
CA ALA A 233 -9.12 17.86 -25.21
C ALA A 233 -7.94 17.41 -24.32
N LYS A 234 -7.42 18.32 -23.47
CA LYS A 234 -6.36 17.99 -22.51
C LYS A 234 -6.87 17.09 -21.40
N VAL A 235 -8.09 17.27 -20.92
CA VAL A 235 -8.73 16.36 -19.98
C VAL A 235 -8.77 14.95 -20.56
N ASN A 236 -9.29 14.79 -21.77
CA ASN A 236 -9.40 13.48 -22.43
C ASN A 236 -8.02 12.83 -22.66
N GLU A 237 -7.02 13.61 -23.09
CA GLU A 237 -5.64 13.13 -23.24
C GLU A 237 -5.11 12.56 -21.92
N MET A 238 -5.22 13.32 -20.82
CA MET A 238 -4.66 12.94 -19.54
C MET A 238 -5.43 11.78 -18.87
N LEU A 239 -6.75 11.70 -19.04
CA LEU A 239 -7.53 10.55 -18.58
C LEU A 239 -7.16 9.27 -19.31
N LYS A 240 -6.96 9.37 -20.64
CA LYS A 240 -6.46 8.21 -21.41
C LYS A 240 -5.08 7.75 -20.95
N GLU A 241 -4.18 8.67 -20.67
CA GLU A 241 -2.85 8.32 -20.14
C GLU A 241 -2.93 7.67 -18.75
N PHE A 242 -3.84 8.14 -17.89
CA PHE A 242 -4.09 7.47 -16.62
C PHE A 242 -4.58 6.04 -16.84
N ASP A 243 -5.53 5.83 -17.75
CA ASP A 243 -6.07 4.50 -18.07
C ASP A 243 -4.97 3.56 -18.57
N ASP A 244 -4.16 4.00 -19.54
CA ASP A 244 -3.06 3.21 -20.08
C ASP A 244 -2.04 2.84 -18.99
N TYR A 245 -1.73 3.78 -18.10
CA TYR A 245 -0.84 3.57 -16.96
C TYR A 245 -1.46 2.62 -15.93
N ALA A 246 -2.73 2.79 -15.61
CA ALA A 246 -3.46 2.00 -14.63
C ALA A 246 -3.53 0.51 -15.02
N TRP A 247 -3.73 0.21 -16.30
CA TRP A 247 -3.66 -1.16 -16.80
C TRP A 247 -2.27 -1.75 -16.75
N LYS A 248 -1.28 -0.99 -17.20
CA LYS A 248 0.12 -1.44 -17.24
C LYS A 248 0.64 -1.75 -15.83
N HIS A 249 0.26 -0.95 -14.84
CA HIS A 249 0.77 -1.04 -13.47
C HIS A 249 -0.22 -1.68 -12.49
N ASN A 250 -1.26 -2.35 -13.00
CA ASN A 250 -2.21 -3.10 -12.21
C ASN A 250 -2.97 -2.25 -11.14
N ILE A 251 -3.24 -0.99 -11.42
CA ILE A 251 -4.09 -0.14 -10.60
C ILE A 251 -5.56 -0.54 -10.79
N TYR A 252 -5.92 -0.96 -12.01
CA TYR A 252 -7.24 -1.49 -12.31
C TYR A 252 -7.38 -2.98 -11.96
N PRO A 253 -8.62 -3.43 -11.56
CA PRO A 253 -9.84 -2.65 -11.41
C PRO A 253 -9.84 -1.76 -10.16
N LEU A 254 -10.51 -0.59 -10.23
CA LEU A 254 -10.68 0.29 -9.08
C LEU A 254 -11.66 -0.34 -8.06
N LYS A 255 -11.37 -0.18 -6.78
CA LYS A 255 -11.96 -0.95 -5.66
C LYS A 255 -13.47 -0.90 -5.53
N ASN A 256 -14.14 0.14 -5.91
CA ASN A 256 -15.58 0.29 -5.65
C ASN A 256 -16.46 0.17 -6.88
N GLY A 257 -15.95 -0.25 -8.02
CA GLY A 257 -16.73 -0.63 -9.22
C GLY A 257 -17.76 0.38 -9.74
N LYS A 258 -17.88 1.53 -9.10
CA LYS A 258 -18.88 2.56 -9.43
C LYS A 258 -18.36 3.61 -10.39
N VAL A 259 -17.08 3.59 -10.68
CA VAL A 259 -16.53 4.44 -11.71
C VAL A 259 -16.61 3.67 -13.01
N ASN A 260 -17.63 3.95 -13.80
CA ASN A 260 -17.71 3.54 -15.20
C ASN A 260 -16.69 4.34 -15.99
N ILE A 261 -15.42 3.93 -15.92
CA ILE A 261 -14.38 4.58 -16.71
C ILE A 261 -14.49 4.15 -18.16
N ASP A 262 -14.77 2.90 -18.41
CA ASP A 262 -15.20 2.38 -19.74
C ASP A 262 -16.02 1.11 -19.52
N PRO A 263 -17.26 1.02 -20.02
CA PRO A 263 -18.06 -0.19 -19.94
C PRO A 263 -17.43 -1.36 -20.69
N ASN A 264 -16.44 -1.11 -21.55
CA ASN A 264 -15.67 -2.15 -22.25
C ASN A 264 -14.41 -2.56 -21.50
N TYR A 265 -14.01 -1.84 -20.45
CA TYR A 265 -12.91 -2.28 -19.60
C TYR A 265 -13.40 -3.40 -18.68
N PRO A 266 -12.92 -4.59 -18.85
CA PRO A 266 -13.33 -5.69 -17.99
C PRO A 266 -12.75 -5.50 -16.59
N SER A 267 -13.60 -5.23 -15.60
CA SER A 267 -13.32 -5.49 -14.19
C SER A 267 -13.16 -7.02 -14.02
N LYS A 268 -12.14 -7.61 -14.62
CA LYS A 268 -12.01 -9.07 -14.63
C LYS A 268 -10.97 -9.48 -13.62
N LEU A 269 -11.44 -10.27 -12.68
CA LEU A 269 -10.63 -11.20 -11.93
C LEU A 269 -9.62 -11.83 -12.91
N ARG A 270 -8.34 -11.73 -12.62
CA ARG A 270 -7.33 -12.38 -13.46
C ARG A 270 -7.39 -13.88 -13.22
N PRO A 271 -7.24 -14.69 -14.26
CA PRO A 271 -7.18 -16.12 -14.07
C PRO A 271 -5.89 -16.56 -13.38
N HIS A 272 -4.84 -15.74 -13.38
CA HIS A 272 -3.52 -16.08 -12.87
C HIS A 272 -2.86 -14.91 -12.12
N TYR A 273 -2.19 -15.23 -11.00
CA TYR A 273 -1.37 -14.32 -10.20
C TYR A 273 -0.07 -14.99 -9.80
N ASP A 274 1.07 -14.33 -10.02
CA ASP A 274 2.35 -14.69 -9.40
C ASP A 274 2.56 -13.89 -8.11
N VAL A 275 3.02 -14.57 -7.07
CA VAL A 275 3.29 -13.99 -5.75
C VAL A 275 4.68 -14.41 -5.30
N PHE A 276 5.50 -13.46 -4.89
CA PHE A 276 6.90 -13.70 -4.54
C PHE A 276 7.13 -13.70 -3.03
N VAL A 277 8.23 -14.32 -2.61
CA VAL A 277 8.67 -14.34 -1.20
C VAL A 277 8.86 -12.93 -0.69
N GLY A 278 8.41 -12.70 0.53
CA GLY A 278 8.39 -11.37 1.13
C GLY A 278 7.17 -10.54 0.76
N ALA A 279 6.35 -10.99 -0.19
CA ALA A 279 5.03 -10.44 -0.42
C ALA A 279 4.26 -10.40 0.90
N ARG A 280 3.76 -9.23 1.23
CA ARG A 280 3.09 -8.94 2.48
C ARG A 280 2.01 -7.92 2.21
N ASP A 281 0.82 -8.17 2.76
CA ASP A 281 -0.29 -7.22 2.74
C ASP A 281 -0.88 -6.90 1.35
N PHE A 282 -1.02 -7.91 0.48
CA PHE A 282 -1.84 -7.77 -0.73
C PHE A 282 -3.35 -7.61 -0.44
N GLY A 283 -3.73 -7.51 0.83
CA GLY A 283 -5.12 -7.59 1.28
C GLY A 283 -6.01 -6.40 0.93
N GLU A 284 -5.46 -5.28 0.53
CA GLU A 284 -6.26 -4.09 0.22
C GLU A 284 -6.26 -3.69 -1.25
N TYR A 285 -5.46 -4.34 -2.09
CA TYR A 285 -5.34 -3.99 -3.50
C TYR A 285 -6.18 -4.90 -4.40
N PRO A 286 -6.70 -4.35 -5.48
CA PRO A 286 -7.65 -5.02 -6.39
C PRO A 286 -7.07 -6.21 -7.15
N PHE A 287 -5.81 -6.54 -6.92
CA PHE A 287 -5.16 -7.68 -7.55
C PHE A 287 -5.76 -9.01 -7.17
N PHE A 288 -6.32 -9.08 -5.97
CA PHE A 288 -6.87 -10.31 -5.46
C PHE A 288 -8.18 -10.01 -4.72
N GLU A 289 -9.25 -9.81 -5.48
CA GLU A 289 -10.61 -9.79 -4.91
C GLU A 289 -11.02 -11.15 -4.33
N GLY A 290 -10.01 -12.01 -4.13
CA GLY A 290 -10.21 -13.38 -3.77
C GLY A 290 -10.61 -14.24 -4.95
N THR A 291 -10.78 -15.52 -4.70
CA THR A 291 -11.28 -16.45 -5.74
C THR A 291 -12.77 -16.20 -6.04
N GLY A 292 -13.43 -15.28 -5.35
CA GLY A 292 -14.88 -15.08 -5.44
C GLY A 292 -15.66 -16.36 -5.09
N GLY A 293 -15.05 -17.27 -4.30
CA GLY A 293 -15.58 -18.59 -4.02
C GLY A 293 -15.53 -19.55 -5.21
N ARG A 294 -14.67 -19.26 -6.18
CA ARG A 294 -14.40 -20.16 -7.33
C ARG A 294 -13.32 -21.17 -6.98
N PRO A 295 -13.30 -22.32 -7.64
CA PRO A 295 -12.18 -23.24 -7.55
C PRO A 295 -10.87 -22.58 -7.95
N TYR A 296 -9.78 -22.97 -7.31
CA TYR A 296 -8.46 -22.44 -7.60
C TYR A 296 -7.36 -23.48 -7.37
N THR A 297 -6.22 -23.22 -7.99
CA THR A 297 -4.98 -23.95 -7.74
C THR A 297 -3.95 -22.98 -7.20
N LEU A 298 -3.40 -23.29 -6.03
CA LEU A 298 -2.25 -22.64 -5.47
C LEU A 298 -1.02 -23.48 -5.76
N THR A 299 0.00 -22.90 -6.38
CA THR A 299 1.26 -23.58 -6.70
C THR A 299 2.40 -22.88 -5.99
N VAL A 300 3.29 -23.61 -5.33
CA VAL A 300 4.53 -23.08 -4.74
C VAL A 300 5.73 -23.83 -5.34
N TYR A 301 6.67 -23.07 -5.88
CA TYR A 301 7.89 -23.56 -6.48
C TYR A 301 9.01 -23.49 -5.44
N ILE A 302 9.46 -24.65 -4.98
CA ILE A 302 10.49 -24.79 -3.94
C ILE A 302 11.85 -25.03 -4.61
N ASP A 303 12.76 -24.09 -4.45
CA ASP A 303 14.14 -24.15 -4.97
C ASP A 303 15.04 -25.01 -4.05
N LYS A 304 14.85 -24.85 -2.74
CA LYS A 304 15.56 -25.65 -1.72
C LYS A 304 14.56 -26.15 -0.68
N PRO A 305 14.48 -27.47 -0.46
CA PRO A 305 13.55 -28.01 0.50
C PRO A 305 13.85 -27.54 1.92
N GLY A 306 12.81 -27.46 2.73
CA GLY A 306 12.86 -27.20 4.15
C GLY A 306 12.05 -28.21 4.92
N THR A 307 12.29 -28.33 6.22
CA THR A 307 11.61 -29.25 7.12
C THR A 307 10.49 -28.59 7.90
N SER A 308 10.45 -27.24 7.92
CA SER A 308 9.45 -26.47 8.67
C SER A 308 9.27 -25.06 8.12
N GLY A 309 8.08 -24.49 8.35
CA GLY A 309 7.75 -23.11 8.04
C GLY A 309 6.64 -22.97 7.01
N VAL A 310 6.07 -21.77 6.96
CA VAL A 310 4.95 -21.45 6.06
C VAL A 310 5.45 -21.23 4.64
N LEU A 311 4.82 -21.92 3.70
CA LEU A 311 5.01 -21.70 2.27
C LEU A 311 4.16 -20.52 1.78
N ILE A 312 2.86 -20.55 2.11
CA ILE A 312 1.93 -19.45 1.85
C ILE A 312 0.80 -19.48 2.88
N SER A 313 0.40 -18.34 3.35
CA SER A 313 -0.70 -18.21 4.30
C SER A 313 -1.61 -17.03 4.00
N GLN A 314 -2.83 -17.17 4.49
CA GLN A 314 -3.85 -16.14 4.59
C GLN A 314 -4.54 -16.28 5.96
N LYS A 315 -5.42 -15.36 6.30
CA LYS A 315 -6.14 -15.41 7.58
C LYS A 315 -6.90 -16.71 7.82
N GLU A 316 -7.44 -17.31 6.78
CA GLU A 316 -8.32 -18.48 6.90
C GLU A 316 -7.61 -19.80 6.65
N TYR A 317 -6.45 -19.81 6.01
CA TYR A 317 -5.67 -21.02 5.75
C TYR A 317 -4.17 -20.75 5.66
N ALA A 318 -3.40 -21.82 5.83
CA ALA A 318 -1.98 -21.85 5.55
C ALA A 318 -1.57 -23.17 4.90
N LEU A 319 -0.69 -23.09 3.91
CA LEU A 319 0.11 -24.18 3.42
C LEU A 319 1.49 -24.07 4.04
N TYR A 320 1.90 -25.05 4.80
CA TYR A 320 3.17 -25.05 5.53
C TYR A 320 3.81 -26.42 5.55
N VAL A 321 5.06 -26.48 5.94
CA VAL A 321 5.82 -27.71 6.18
C VAL A 321 5.98 -27.87 7.68
N LEU A 322 5.66 -29.04 8.19
CA LEU A 322 5.88 -29.45 9.57
C LEU A 322 6.50 -30.84 9.57
N ASP A 323 7.65 -30.99 10.25
CA ASP A 323 8.43 -32.24 10.31
C ASP A 323 8.68 -32.85 8.92
N GLY A 324 9.00 -31.98 7.94
CA GLY A 324 9.28 -32.36 6.55
C GLY A 324 8.05 -32.72 5.71
N LYS A 325 6.85 -32.69 6.27
CA LYS A 325 5.60 -33.01 5.55
C LYS A 325 4.83 -31.74 5.23
N LEU A 326 4.20 -31.75 4.05
CA LEU A 326 3.29 -30.69 3.63
C LEU A 326 1.98 -30.78 4.42
N VAL A 327 1.53 -29.65 4.94
CA VAL A 327 0.28 -29.51 5.69
C VAL A 327 -0.52 -28.35 5.11
N TYR A 328 -1.80 -28.59 4.86
CA TYR A 328 -2.76 -27.52 4.61
C TYR A 328 -3.69 -27.43 5.82
N GLY A 329 -3.67 -26.30 6.51
CA GLY A 329 -4.46 -26.06 7.71
C GLY A 329 -5.39 -24.88 7.55
N SER A 330 -6.57 -24.95 8.17
CA SER A 330 -7.55 -23.87 8.23
C SER A 330 -7.65 -23.25 9.61
N SER A 331 -8.18 -22.03 9.69
CA SER A 331 -8.49 -21.34 10.95
C SER A 331 -9.61 -21.99 11.77
N THR A 332 -10.33 -22.96 11.20
CA THR A 332 -11.33 -23.78 11.89
C THR A 332 -10.74 -25.00 12.58
N GLY A 333 -9.41 -25.19 12.50
CA GLY A 333 -8.70 -26.34 13.06
C GLY A 333 -8.69 -27.58 12.17
N GLU A 334 -9.37 -27.55 11.02
CA GLU A 334 -9.30 -28.65 10.05
C GLU A 334 -7.97 -28.65 9.32
N LYS A 335 -7.37 -29.80 9.14
CA LYS A 335 -6.10 -29.94 8.42
C LYS A 335 -6.03 -31.19 7.56
N LEU A 336 -5.20 -31.11 6.52
CA LEU A 336 -4.81 -32.21 5.63
C LEU A 336 -3.28 -32.29 5.63
N VAL A 337 -2.76 -33.47 5.99
CA VAL A 337 -1.32 -33.76 6.03
C VAL A 337 -0.98 -34.68 4.86
N ALA A 338 0.11 -34.37 4.14
CA ALA A 338 0.62 -35.20 3.06
C ALA A 338 1.04 -36.60 3.57
N ASP A 339 0.82 -37.63 2.76
CA ASP A 339 1.15 -39.05 3.07
C ASP A 339 2.68 -39.31 3.11
N ARG A 340 3.47 -38.39 2.51
CA ARG A 340 4.93 -38.49 2.41
C ARG A 340 5.60 -37.13 2.66
N PRO A 341 6.91 -37.11 3.02
CA PRO A 341 7.65 -35.87 3.16
C PRO A 341 7.95 -35.20 1.81
N LEU A 342 8.35 -33.93 1.85
CA LEU A 342 8.93 -33.24 0.70
C LEU A 342 10.20 -33.95 0.21
N PRO A 343 10.45 -34.00 -1.10
CA PRO A 343 11.68 -34.54 -1.66
C PRO A 343 12.91 -33.70 -1.25
N SER A 344 14.10 -34.27 -1.36
CA SER A 344 15.36 -33.62 -0.98
C SER A 344 15.88 -32.59 -2.00
N GLY A 345 15.23 -32.47 -3.17
CA GLY A 345 15.59 -31.55 -4.24
C GLY A 345 14.54 -30.47 -4.46
N GLU A 346 14.69 -29.75 -5.57
CA GLU A 346 13.65 -28.84 -6.07
C GLU A 346 12.32 -29.60 -6.21
N SER A 347 11.21 -28.92 -5.92
CA SER A 347 9.90 -29.52 -6.04
C SER A 347 8.81 -28.48 -6.25
N VAL A 348 7.71 -28.92 -6.85
CA VAL A 348 6.52 -28.10 -7.04
C VAL A 348 5.40 -28.67 -6.18
N VAL A 349 4.90 -27.89 -5.25
CA VAL A 349 3.76 -28.29 -4.43
C VAL A 349 2.50 -27.55 -4.88
N LYS A 350 1.36 -28.25 -4.92
CA LYS A 350 0.09 -27.66 -5.32
C LYS A 350 -1.00 -27.95 -4.30
N VAL A 351 -1.88 -26.97 -4.11
CA VAL A 351 -3.17 -27.12 -3.45
C VAL A 351 -4.24 -26.90 -4.51
N VAL A 352 -5.03 -27.89 -4.77
CA VAL A 352 -6.25 -27.75 -5.60
C VAL A 352 -7.43 -27.63 -4.65
N ALA A 353 -8.11 -26.48 -4.72
CA ALA A 353 -9.31 -26.20 -3.94
C ALA A 353 -10.53 -26.22 -4.86
N ASP A 354 -11.38 -27.20 -4.69
CA ASP A 354 -12.67 -27.30 -5.37
C ASP A 354 -13.80 -26.98 -4.37
N HIS A 355 -14.82 -26.24 -4.82
CA HIS A 355 -15.89 -25.76 -3.97
C HIS A 355 -17.24 -26.35 -4.38
N LYS A 356 -17.89 -26.99 -3.42
CA LYS A 356 -19.24 -27.53 -3.63
C LYS A 356 -20.18 -27.05 -2.52
N GLY A 357 -21.01 -26.06 -2.86
CA GLY A 357 -21.90 -25.43 -1.88
C GLY A 357 -21.11 -24.70 -0.79
N LYS A 358 -21.27 -25.14 0.46
CA LYS A 358 -20.57 -24.56 1.63
C LYS A 358 -19.28 -25.29 2.01
N LYS A 359 -18.89 -26.32 1.26
CA LYS A 359 -17.73 -27.16 1.54
C LYS A 359 -16.65 -26.98 0.50
N SER A 360 -15.41 -27.31 0.86
CA SER A 360 -14.27 -27.31 -0.05
C SER A 360 -13.59 -28.67 -0.02
N THR A 361 -13.31 -29.23 -1.19
CA THR A 361 -12.39 -30.37 -1.32
C THR A 361 -11.00 -29.82 -1.57
N ILE A 362 -10.08 -30.12 -0.69
CA ILE A 362 -8.67 -29.72 -0.80
C ILE A 362 -7.86 -30.96 -1.16
N SER A 363 -7.07 -30.86 -2.22
CA SER A 363 -6.15 -31.90 -2.65
C SER A 363 -4.73 -31.35 -2.70
N LEU A 364 -3.78 -32.07 -2.10
CA LEU A 364 -2.35 -31.76 -2.08
C LEU A 364 -1.59 -32.57 -3.11
N TYR A 365 -0.65 -31.93 -3.77
CA TYR A 365 0.24 -32.57 -4.74
C TYR A 365 1.69 -32.18 -4.48
N ILE A 366 2.60 -33.09 -4.73
CA ILE A 366 4.05 -32.90 -4.81
C ILE A 366 4.48 -33.44 -6.17
N ASP A 367 5.08 -32.60 -7.02
CA ASP A 367 5.54 -32.94 -8.38
C ASP A 367 4.44 -33.67 -9.20
N ASP A 368 3.24 -33.10 -9.18
CA ASP A 368 2.02 -33.63 -9.83
C ASP A 368 1.49 -34.98 -9.28
N VAL A 369 2.08 -35.54 -8.24
CA VAL A 369 1.59 -36.70 -7.55
C VAL A 369 0.70 -36.28 -6.39
N MET A 370 -0.54 -36.77 -6.35
CA MET A 370 -1.44 -36.50 -5.23
C MET A 370 -0.92 -37.18 -3.95
N VAL A 371 -0.77 -36.37 -2.89
CA VAL A 371 -0.25 -36.81 -1.59
C VAL A 371 -1.27 -36.65 -0.46
N GLY A 372 -2.49 -36.34 -0.80
CA GLY A 372 -3.61 -36.26 0.13
C GLY A 372 -4.80 -35.51 -0.46
N SER A 373 -6.00 -35.87 0.00
CA SER A 373 -7.24 -35.17 -0.32
C SER A 373 -8.22 -35.27 0.84
N LYS A 374 -8.94 -34.16 1.14
CA LYS A 374 -9.91 -34.13 2.23
C LYS A 374 -11.02 -33.11 1.94
N GLU A 375 -12.24 -33.42 2.31
CA GLU A 375 -13.33 -32.45 2.35
C GLU A 375 -13.26 -31.63 3.66
N PHE A 376 -13.25 -30.32 3.54
CA PHE A 376 -13.35 -29.36 4.63
C PHE A 376 -14.80 -28.92 4.80
N SER A 377 -15.24 -28.78 6.05
CA SER A 377 -16.63 -28.46 6.40
C SER A 377 -17.04 -27.05 6.00
N THR A 378 -16.07 -26.17 5.77
CA THR A 378 -16.28 -24.79 5.40
C THR A 378 -15.77 -24.50 4.00
N LYS A 379 -16.45 -23.60 3.31
CA LYS A 379 -15.95 -23.02 2.07
C LYS A 379 -14.79 -22.12 2.39
N ILE A 380 -13.60 -22.50 1.96
CA ILE A 380 -12.41 -21.67 2.10
C ILE A 380 -12.49 -20.58 1.03
N ASN A 381 -12.99 -19.44 1.40
CA ASN A 381 -13.00 -18.28 0.53
C ASN A 381 -11.63 -17.62 0.55
N ALA A 382 -11.20 -17.18 -0.59
CA ALA A 382 -10.10 -16.27 -0.65
C ALA A 382 -10.51 -14.89 -0.12
N PRO A 383 -9.54 -14.08 0.28
CA PRO A 383 -9.67 -13.06 1.29
C PRO A 383 -10.50 -11.86 0.88
N GLY A 384 -11.20 -11.32 1.85
CA GLY A 384 -11.59 -9.92 1.89
C GLY A 384 -10.47 -9.01 2.41
N ARG A 385 -10.75 -7.73 2.56
CA ARG A 385 -9.85 -6.61 2.89
C ARG A 385 -8.85 -6.80 4.06
N SER A 386 -9.00 -7.82 4.89
CA SER A 386 -8.17 -8.03 6.09
C SER A 386 -7.24 -9.24 5.99
N ASN A 387 -7.09 -9.84 4.83
CA ASN A 387 -6.47 -11.15 4.68
C ASN A 387 -5.26 -11.10 3.75
N ALA A 388 -4.18 -10.51 4.23
CA ALA A 388 -2.91 -10.45 3.54
C ALA A 388 -2.38 -11.85 3.19
N ILE A 389 -1.99 -12.05 1.93
CA ILE A 389 -1.19 -13.19 1.54
C ILE A 389 0.23 -12.98 2.05
N GLN A 390 0.81 -14.00 2.67
CA GLN A 390 2.21 -14.05 3.06
C GLN A 390 2.88 -15.26 2.42
N VAL A 391 4.04 -15.08 1.83
CA VAL A 391 4.80 -16.16 1.17
C VAL A 391 6.14 -16.34 1.85
N GLY A 392 6.47 -17.60 2.17
CA GLY A 392 7.72 -18.00 2.82
C GLY A 392 7.78 -17.71 4.32
N ARG A 393 6.74 -17.14 4.89
CA ARG A 393 6.66 -16.82 6.33
C ARG A 393 5.23 -16.51 6.74
N GLN A 394 4.98 -16.55 8.04
CA GLN A 394 3.80 -15.95 8.64
C GLN A 394 4.19 -15.07 9.82
N TRP A 395 3.67 -13.85 9.80
CA TRP A 395 3.72 -12.88 10.90
C TRP A 395 2.31 -12.66 11.45
N GLY A 396 2.22 -12.28 12.71
CA GLY A 396 0.94 -12.04 13.37
C GLY A 396 0.31 -13.33 13.90
N VAL A 397 -1.01 -13.40 13.95
CA VAL A 397 -1.73 -14.55 14.52
C VAL A 397 -1.57 -15.76 13.61
N PRO A 398 -1.11 -16.94 14.15
CA PRO A 398 -1.09 -18.19 13.40
C PRO A 398 -2.48 -18.58 12.88
N VAL A 399 -2.53 -19.30 11.77
CA VAL A 399 -3.82 -19.77 11.23
C VAL A 399 -4.41 -20.86 12.12
N ASN A 400 -3.58 -21.64 12.79
CA ASN A 400 -3.97 -22.70 13.72
C ASN A 400 -2.88 -22.91 14.78
N ASP A 401 -3.08 -23.86 15.69
CA ASP A 401 -2.22 -24.13 16.86
C ASP A 401 -1.02 -25.05 16.54
N ASP A 402 -0.74 -25.35 15.28
CA ASP A 402 0.37 -26.25 14.91
C ASP A 402 1.75 -25.57 15.00
N TYR A 403 1.79 -24.23 15.07
CA TYR A 403 3.01 -23.44 15.13
C TYR A 403 2.79 -22.07 15.78
N GLU A 404 3.90 -21.47 16.22
CA GLU A 404 3.93 -20.10 16.71
C GLU A 404 4.45 -19.13 15.62
N SER A 405 4.02 -17.88 15.68
CA SER A 405 4.49 -16.81 14.78
C SER A 405 5.65 -16.03 15.45
N PRO A 406 6.68 -15.62 14.67
CA PRO A 406 6.85 -15.81 13.23
C PRO A 406 7.26 -17.24 12.84
N PHE A 407 6.62 -17.82 11.83
CA PHE A 407 6.95 -19.15 11.34
C PHE A 407 7.50 -19.06 9.91
N MET A 408 8.82 -18.96 9.81
CA MET A 408 9.53 -18.79 8.55
C MET A 408 9.87 -20.14 7.94
N PHE A 409 9.71 -20.28 6.63
CA PHE A 409 10.17 -21.47 5.92
C PHE A 409 11.68 -21.52 5.92
N ASN A 410 12.23 -22.62 6.42
CA ASN A 410 13.68 -22.82 6.53
C ASN A 410 14.35 -23.38 5.26
N GLY A 411 13.58 -23.52 4.17
CA GLY A 411 14.06 -23.79 2.82
C GLY A 411 14.12 -22.51 1.97
N LYS A 412 13.99 -22.67 0.64
CA LYS A 412 13.93 -21.55 -0.31
C LYS A 412 12.79 -21.75 -1.29
N ILE A 413 11.95 -20.72 -1.41
CA ILE A 413 10.85 -20.66 -2.37
C ILE A 413 11.30 -19.75 -3.52
N PHE A 414 11.08 -20.17 -4.75
CA PHE A 414 11.28 -19.32 -5.93
C PHE A 414 10.12 -18.35 -6.11
N LYS A 415 8.91 -18.86 -6.19
CA LYS A 415 7.66 -18.08 -6.25
C LYS A 415 6.45 -18.94 -5.83
N ALA A 416 5.33 -18.28 -5.66
CA ALA A 416 4.03 -18.95 -5.64
C ALA A 416 3.15 -18.39 -6.76
N SER A 417 2.17 -19.17 -7.22
CA SER A 417 1.14 -18.70 -8.16
C SER A 417 -0.24 -19.17 -7.73
N ILE A 418 -1.24 -18.41 -8.14
CA ILE A 418 -2.65 -18.71 -7.90
C ILE A 418 -3.37 -18.69 -9.23
N ASP A 419 -3.95 -19.82 -9.62
CA ASP A 419 -4.75 -19.97 -10.82
C ASP A 419 -6.22 -20.16 -10.43
N ILE A 420 -7.10 -19.30 -10.94
CA ILE A 420 -8.52 -19.27 -10.63
C ILE A 420 -9.30 -19.83 -11.82
N GLN A 421 -10.20 -20.76 -11.58
CA GLN A 421 -11.11 -21.24 -12.61
C GLN A 421 -12.17 -20.18 -12.89
N MET A 422 -12.19 -19.67 -14.12
CA MET A 422 -13.05 -18.57 -14.57
C MET A 422 -14.43 -19.07 -15.01
#